data_3b67e5c29e5eb47caa8bcc404177bc4a
#
_entry.id   3b67e5c29e5eb47caa8bcc404177bc4a
#
_cell.length_a   1.000
_cell.length_b   1.000
_cell.length_c   1.000
_cell.angle_alpha   90.00
_cell.angle_beta   90.00
_cell.angle_gamma   90.00
#
_symmetry.space_group_name_H-M   'P 1'
#
loop_
_entity.id
_entity.type
_entity.pdbx_description
1 polymer ?
#
loop_
_entity_poly.entity_id
_entity_poly.type
_entity_poly.pdbx_seq_one_letter_code
_entity_poly.pdbx_strand_id
1 'polypeptide(L)'
;MNFSLTDIIMVIVVYSITFLIVGTLRFVGSRRRLSPMMIRDAIHIACGGTILLLPLFSDWFYPFLLPLGMAILILFGPSARRDEDIESPVVHGIDYSQAHSLGPLYYMISTAILIPLAWSKMTVVMAAVMIMAWGDGAASLVAPRIKRRHNYPFGGKSIEGSLLVFLLGFAGAIVAWTVGSLAGVSNVPTVRIVSVSFLGALAGCVAEAASIGPLRPFDNFTVPFSSALLMYLASS
;
A
#
# COMPACT_ATOMS: atom_id res chain seq x y z
N MET A 1 27.96 2.99 2.43
CA MET A 1 26.79 3.54 3.16
C MET A 1 27.28 4.73 3.97
N ASN A 2 26.93 5.93 3.57
CA ASN A 2 27.30 7.14 4.33
C ASN A 2 26.22 7.39 5.37
N PHE A 3 26.63 7.67 6.59
CA PHE A 3 25.70 8.00 7.68
C PHE A 3 25.06 9.37 7.40
N SER A 4 23.72 9.40 7.23
CA SER A 4 22.96 10.62 6.96
C SER A 4 22.05 10.94 8.15
N LEU A 5 22.39 11.97 8.89
CA LEU A 5 21.56 12.46 10.00
C LEU A 5 20.18 12.93 9.50
N THR A 6 20.14 13.55 8.33
CA THR A 6 18.88 13.98 7.69
C THR A 6 17.94 12.81 7.43
N ASP A 7 18.45 11.70 6.88
CA ASP A 7 17.63 10.52 6.61
C ASP A 7 17.12 9.86 7.89
N ILE A 8 17.92 9.84 8.96
CA ILE A 8 17.48 9.35 10.27
C ILE A 8 16.34 10.21 10.82
N ILE A 9 16.47 11.52 10.73
CA ILE A 9 15.39 12.44 11.15
C ILE A 9 14.13 12.16 10.30
N MET A 10 14.29 11.96 8.99
CA MET A 10 13.16 11.64 8.10
C MET A 10 12.50 10.30 8.45
N VAL A 11 13.25 9.27 8.83
CA VAL A 11 12.69 8.00 9.33
C VAL A 11 11.80 8.26 10.56
N ILE A 12 12.30 9.04 11.52
CA ILE A 12 11.54 9.40 12.74
C ILE A 12 10.26 10.18 12.37
N VAL A 13 10.37 11.15 11.47
CA VAL A 13 9.24 11.96 11.01
C VAL A 13 8.17 11.08 10.33
N VAL A 14 8.57 10.19 9.41
CA VAL A 14 7.62 9.32 8.71
C VAL A 14 6.96 8.31 9.66
N TYR A 15 7.70 7.73 10.60
CA TYR A 15 7.09 6.91 11.66
C TYR A 15 6.09 7.70 12.49
N SER A 16 6.46 8.94 12.90
CA SER A 16 5.57 9.81 13.68
C SER A 16 4.28 10.12 12.93
N ILE A 17 4.38 10.44 11.63
CA ILE A 17 3.22 10.66 10.76
C ILE A 17 2.37 9.38 10.68
N THR A 18 2.99 8.21 10.46
CA THR A 18 2.30 6.94 10.36
C THR A 18 1.55 6.60 11.65
N PHE A 19 2.18 6.74 12.82
CA PHE A 19 1.52 6.49 14.10
C PHE A 19 0.41 7.52 14.40
N LEU A 20 0.60 8.78 14.00
CA LEU A 20 -0.45 9.80 14.11
C LEU A 20 -1.66 9.45 13.26
N ILE A 21 -1.46 9.03 12.00
CA ILE A 21 -2.53 8.57 11.11
C ILE A 21 -3.28 7.39 11.75
N VAL A 22 -2.55 6.36 12.18
CA VAL A 22 -3.13 5.16 12.81
C VAL A 22 -3.92 5.54 14.06
N GLY A 23 -3.33 6.33 14.95
CA GLY A 23 -3.99 6.78 16.20
C GLY A 23 -5.24 7.59 15.92
N THR A 24 -5.18 8.55 14.99
CA THR A 24 -6.31 9.40 14.61
C THR A 24 -7.45 8.58 14.01
N LEU A 25 -7.16 7.71 13.03
CA LEU A 25 -8.18 6.90 12.38
C LEU A 25 -8.85 5.92 13.34
N ARG A 26 -8.12 5.36 14.29
CA ARG A 26 -8.70 4.53 15.35
C ARG A 26 -9.57 5.33 16.30
N PHE A 27 -9.08 6.47 16.79
CA PHE A 27 -9.84 7.33 17.67
C PHE A 27 -11.15 7.80 17.01
N VAL A 28 -11.08 8.29 15.76
CA VAL A 28 -12.26 8.71 15.01
C VAL A 28 -13.16 7.51 14.71
N GLY A 29 -12.59 6.38 14.32
CA GLY A 29 -13.33 5.15 14.02
C GLY A 29 -14.11 4.64 15.23
N SER A 30 -13.49 4.59 16.42
CA SER A 30 -14.16 4.21 17.66
C SER A 30 -15.29 5.18 18.03
N ARG A 31 -15.06 6.48 17.91
CA ARG A 31 -16.08 7.51 18.18
C ARG A 31 -17.25 7.43 17.19
N ARG A 32 -16.99 7.13 15.92
CA ARG A 32 -18.00 6.97 14.87
C ARG A 32 -18.59 5.58 14.79
N ARG A 33 -18.17 4.64 15.64
CA ARG A 33 -18.59 3.22 15.64
C ARG A 33 -18.42 2.56 14.28
N LEU A 34 -17.32 2.86 13.60
CA LEU A 34 -16.98 2.22 12.33
C LEU A 34 -16.56 0.77 12.55
N SER A 35 -16.80 -0.09 11.56
CA SER A 35 -16.36 -1.49 11.65
C SER A 35 -14.82 -1.57 11.68
N PRO A 36 -14.23 -2.57 12.34
CA PRO A 36 -12.78 -2.78 12.36
C PRO A 36 -12.18 -2.86 10.95
N MET A 37 -12.90 -3.48 10.00
CA MET A 37 -12.50 -3.58 8.60
C MET A 37 -12.39 -2.20 7.93
N MET A 38 -13.37 -1.32 8.15
CA MET A 38 -13.32 0.05 7.60
C MET A 38 -12.14 0.86 8.15
N ILE A 39 -11.85 0.70 9.45
CA ILE A 39 -10.71 1.38 10.08
C ILE A 39 -9.40 0.86 9.48
N ARG A 40 -9.25 -0.46 9.33
CA ARG A 40 -8.10 -1.12 8.72
C ARG A 40 -7.86 -0.59 7.30
N ASP A 41 -8.90 -0.58 6.47
CA ASP A 41 -8.79 -0.18 5.07
C ASP A 41 -8.48 1.32 4.94
N ALA A 42 -9.06 2.17 5.80
CA ALA A 42 -8.71 3.58 5.89
C ALA A 42 -7.24 3.81 6.29
N ILE A 43 -6.72 3.02 7.26
CA ILE A 43 -5.31 3.03 7.65
C ILE A 43 -4.43 2.62 6.47
N HIS A 44 -4.80 1.55 5.76
CA HIS A 44 -4.06 1.05 4.60
C HIS A 44 -3.91 2.13 3.51
N ILE A 45 -5.01 2.79 3.16
CA ILE A 45 -5.02 3.89 2.17
C ILE A 45 -4.15 5.07 2.63
N ALA A 46 -4.35 5.53 3.87
CA ALA A 46 -3.69 6.73 4.37
C ALA A 46 -2.18 6.50 4.63
N CYS A 47 -1.82 5.37 5.26
CA CYS A 47 -0.42 5.02 5.49
C CYS A 47 0.32 4.69 4.18
N GLY A 48 -0.37 4.09 3.20
CA GLY A 48 0.22 3.88 1.87
C GLY A 48 0.65 5.18 1.20
N GLY A 49 -0.06 6.28 1.46
CA GLY A 49 0.31 7.61 0.98
C GLY A 49 1.66 8.12 1.52
N THR A 50 2.18 7.60 2.62
CA THR A 50 3.50 8.00 3.15
C THR A 50 4.65 7.63 2.21
N ILE A 51 4.45 6.70 1.27
CA ILE A 51 5.44 6.37 0.24
C ILE A 51 5.79 7.57 -0.65
N LEU A 52 4.91 8.56 -0.74
CA LEU A 52 5.15 9.79 -1.49
C LEU A 52 6.26 10.66 -0.88
N LEU A 53 6.70 10.37 0.34
CA LEU A 53 7.84 11.00 1.00
C LEU A 53 9.19 10.37 0.60
N LEU A 54 9.18 9.30 -0.22
CA LEU A 54 10.38 8.59 -0.66
C LEU A 54 11.46 9.52 -1.27
N PRO A 55 11.12 10.55 -2.07
CA PRO A 55 12.12 11.47 -2.64
C PRO A 55 12.89 12.31 -1.62
N LEU A 56 12.47 12.34 -0.36
CA LEU A 56 13.16 13.06 0.71
C LEU A 56 14.36 12.29 1.29
N PHE A 57 14.55 11.03 0.90
CA PHE A 57 15.64 10.19 1.33
C PHE A 57 16.77 10.18 0.31
N SER A 58 18.00 10.19 0.80
CA SER A 58 19.19 10.17 -0.06
C SER A 58 19.67 8.75 -0.42
N ASP A 59 19.30 7.73 0.38
CA ASP A 59 19.70 6.33 0.21
C ASP A 59 18.53 5.40 0.51
N TRP A 60 18.41 4.31 -0.26
CA TRP A 60 17.33 3.32 -0.14
C TRP A 60 17.25 2.63 1.22
N PHE A 61 18.36 2.54 1.94
CA PHE A 61 18.43 1.84 3.22
C PHE A 61 17.52 2.45 4.28
N TYR A 62 17.45 3.78 4.34
CA TYR A 62 16.66 4.46 5.36
C TYR A 62 15.15 4.27 5.18
N PRO A 63 14.56 4.52 4.00
CA PRO A 63 13.14 4.27 3.81
C PRO A 63 12.78 2.78 3.81
N PHE A 64 13.72 1.87 3.50
CA PHE A 64 13.54 0.43 3.68
C PHE A 64 13.25 0.05 5.14
N LEU A 65 13.84 0.75 6.11
CA LEU A 65 13.60 0.50 7.53
C LEU A 65 12.14 0.74 7.94
N LEU A 66 11.40 1.59 7.22
CA LEU A 66 10.01 1.92 7.55
C LEU A 66 9.09 0.69 7.43
N PRO A 67 8.93 0.07 6.25
CA PRO A 67 8.10 -1.12 6.13
C PRO A 67 8.70 -2.32 6.86
N LEU A 68 10.02 -2.45 6.95
CA LEU A 68 10.68 -3.53 7.71
C LEU A 68 10.33 -3.44 9.20
N GLY A 69 10.46 -2.27 9.80
CA GLY A 69 10.13 -2.07 11.21
C GLY A 69 8.64 -2.30 11.50
N MET A 70 7.75 -1.87 10.58
CA MET A 70 6.32 -2.18 10.70
C MET A 70 6.04 -3.69 10.57
N ALA A 71 6.73 -4.41 9.68
CA ALA A 71 6.62 -5.87 9.58
C ALA A 71 7.06 -6.56 10.88
N ILE A 72 8.17 -6.12 11.48
CA ILE A 72 8.65 -6.62 12.78
C ILE A 72 7.62 -6.33 13.88
N LEU A 73 7.04 -5.13 13.91
CA LEU A 73 5.99 -4.80 14.89
C LEU A 73 4.72 -5.65 14.71
N ILE A 74 4.36 -6.00 13.48
CA ILE A 74 3.23 -6.91 13.22
C ILE A 74 3.55 -8.32 13.69
N LEU A 75 4.77 -8.82 13.48
CA LEU A 75 5.16 -10.19 13.84
C LEU A 75 5.41 -10.39 15.33
N PHE A 76 6.04 -9.42 15.98
CA PHE A 76 6.57 -9.58 17.35
C PHE A 76 5.96 -8.57 18.35
N GLY A 77 5.10 -7.67 17.90
CA GLY A 77 4.46 -6.68 18.75
C GLY A 77 3.54 -7.31 19.81
N PRO A 78 3.11 -6.56 20.82
CA PRO A 78 2.29 -7.06 21.92
C PRO A 78 1.00 -7.76 21.48
N SER A 79 0.52 -7.46 20.30
CA SER A 79 -0.69 -8.08 19.73
C SER A 79 -0.42 -9.37 18.95
N ALA A 80 0.84 -9.73 18.68
CA ALA A 80 1.18 -11.06 18.19
C ALA A 80 1.02 -12.12 19.31
N ARG A 81 1.06 -11.69 20.56
CA ARG A 81 0.76 -12.54 21.73
C ARG A 81 -0.73 -12.48 21.99
N ARG A 82 -1.38 -13.58 21.76
CA ARG A 82 -2.81 -13.84 22.01
C ARG A 82 -3.13 -13.88 23.50
N ASP A 83 -3.07 -12.75 24.21
CA ASP A 83 -3.69 -12.60 25.51
C ASP A 83 -4.90 -11.68 25.31
N GLU A 84 -6.09 -12.22 25.59
CA GLU A 84 -7.39 -11.60 25.34
C GLU A 84 -7.63 -10.28 26.11
N ASP A 85 -6.68 -9.86 26.96
CA ASP A 85 -6.88 -8.76 27.91
C ASP A 85 -6.02 -7.51 27.66
N ILE A 86 -5.18 -7.46 26.62
CA ILE A 86 -4.35 -6.28 26.36
C ILE A 86 -4.76 -5.60 25.05
N GLU A 87 -5.59 -4.58 25.17
CA GLU A 87 -5.91 -3.65 24.08
C GLU A 87 -4.67 -2.85 23.62
N SER A 88 -3.85 -3.44 22.75
CA SER A 88 -2.75 -2.70 22.11
C SER A 88 -3.27 -1.75 21.05
N PRO A 89 -2.95 -0.44 21.13
CA PRO A 89 -3.51 0.57 20.21
C PRO A 89 -3.15 0.39 18.74
N VAL A 90 -2.07 -0.32 18.44
CA VAL A 90 -1.53 -0.39 17.06
C VAL A 90 -2.09 -1.56 16.25
N VAL A 91 -2.58 -2.63 16.87
CA VAL A 91 -2.89 -3.89 16.18
C VAL A 91 -4.34 -4.34 16.26
N HIS A 92 -5.20 -3.61 16.99
CA HIS A 92 -6.64 -3.91 17.15
C HIS A 92 -7.50 -3.86 15.86
N GLY A 93 -6.89 -3.68 14.69
CA GLY A 93 -7.57 -3.76 13.39
C GLY A 93 -7.28 -5.05 12.63
N ILE A 94 -6.50 -5.97 13.21
CA ILE A 94 -6.09 -7.20 12.54
C ILE A 94 -6.76 -8.37 13.27
N ASP A 95 -7.85 -8.87 12.70
CA ASP A 95 -8.46 -10.11 13.16
C ASP A 95 -7.62 -11.29 12.63
N TYR A 96 -6.86 -11.89 13.54
CA TYR A 96 -5.99 -13.04 13.23
C TYR A 96 -6.77 -14.36 13.04
N SER A 97 -8.08 -14.37 13.21
CA SER A 97 -8.90 -15.59 13.11
C SER A 97 -9.14 -16.04 11.66
N GLN A 98 -8.83 -15.23 10.66
CA GLN A 98 -9.03 -15.54 9.26
C GLN A 98 -7.72 -15.46 8.45
N ALA A 99 -7.61 -16.26 7.38
CA ALA A 99 -6.44 -16.31 6.49
C ALA A 99 -6.05 -14.96 5.84
N HIS A 100 -6.87 -13.91 6.01
CA HIS A 100 -6.61 -12.52 5.61
C HIS A 100 -5.75 -11.73 6.61
N SER A 101 -5.35 -12.32 7.73
CA SER A 101 -4.61 -11.64 8.80
C SER A 101 -3.18 -11.24 8.40
N LEU A 102 -2.58 -11.93 7.45
CA LEU A 102 -1.21 -11.68 6.99
C LEU A 102 -1.09 -10.62 5.88
N GLY A 103 -2.19 -10.11 5.36
CA GLY A 103 -2.20 -9.09 4.30
C GLY A 103 -1.32 -7.88 4.61
N PRO A 104 -1.48 -7.21 5.77
CA PRO A 104 -0.63 -6.09 6.15
C PRO A 104 0.86 -6.46 6.25
N LEU A 105 1.20 -7.66 6.73
CA LEU A 105 2.56 -8.15 6.77
C LEU A 105 3.14 -8.30 5.35
N TYR A 106 2.40 -8.94 4.46
CA TYR A 106 2.81 -9.12 3.06
C TYR A 106 2.97 -7.78 2.35
N TYR A 107 2.09 -6.82 2.61
CA TYR A 107 2.21 -5.46 2.11
C TYR A 107 3.51 -4.79 2.57
N MET A 108 3.85 -4.88 3.86
CA MET A 108 5.09 -4.31 4.40
C MET A 108 6.33 -5.00 3.80
N ILE A 109 6.31 -6.33 3.70
CA ILE A 109 7.45 -7.09 3.13
C ILE A 109 7.60 -6.76 1.64
N SER A 110 6.51 -6.71 0.87
CA SER A 110 6.56 -6.37 -0.56
C SER A 110 7.12 -4.96 -0.78
N THR A 111 6.69 -3.99 0.01
CA THR A 111 7.21 -2.62 -0.03
C THR A 111 8.68 -2.56 0.34
N ALA A 112 9.09 -3.29 1.40
CA ALA A 112 10.49 -3.38 1.80
C ALA A 112 11.39 -3.95 0.70
N ILE A 113 10.90 -4.94 -0.07
CA ILE A 113 11.65 -5.51 -1.19
C ILE A 113 11.69 -4.55 -2.39
N LEU A 114 10.57 -3.89 -2.71
CA LEU A 114 10.49 -2.98 -3.85
C LEU A 114 11.41 -1.76 -3.72
N ILE A 115 11.57 -1.21 -2.52
CA ILE A 115 12.41 -0.03 -2.29
C ILE A 115 13.85 -0.24 -2.80
N PRO A 116 14.62 -1.22 -2.33
CA PRO A 116 15.97 -1.42 -2.84
C PRO A 116 16.01 -1.93 -4.29
N LEU A 117 15.04 -2.76 -4.68
CA LEU A 117 15.00 -3.38 -6.01
C LEU A 117 14.84 -2.37 -7.14
N ALA A 118 14.04 -1.34 -6.94
CA ALA A 118 13.73 -0.33 -7.94
C ALA A 118 14.11 1.09 -7.50
N TRP A 119 15.10 1.24 -6.62
CA TRP A 119 15.55 2.54 -6.11
C TRP A 119 15.95 3.52 -7.21
N SER A 120 16.64 3.06 -8.24
CA SER A 120 17.03 3.89 -9.39
C SER A 120 15.85 4.48 -10.15
N LYS A 121 14.66 3.92 -10.00
CA LYS A 121 13.38 4.41 -10.52
C LYS A 121 12.38 4.54 -9.38
N MET A 122 12.70 5.30 -8.33
CA MET A 122 11.90 5.36 -7.10
C MET A 122 10.44 5.78 -7.35
N THR A 123 10.16 6.53 -8.41
CA THR A 123 8.78 6.88 -8.81
C THR A 123 7.96 5.64 -9.18
N VAL A 124 8.61 4.60 -9.73
CA VAL A 124 7.95 3.30 -9.99
C VAL A 124 7.54 2.64 -8.66
N VAL A 125 8.43 2.66 -7.66
CA VAL A 125 8.11 2.14 -6.31
C VAL A 125 6.92 2.89 -5.72
N MET A 126 6.98 4.23 -5.74
CA MET A 126 5.89 5.09 -5.25
C MET A 126 4.57 4.76 -5.93
N ALA A 127 4.55 4.69 -7.27
CA ALA A 127 3.36 4.41 -8.04
C ALA A 127 2.81 3.00 -7.79
N ALA A 128 3.67 1.98 -7.70
CA ALA A 128 3.25 0.60 -7.44
C ALA A 128 2.61 0.45 -6.06
N VAL A 129 3.20 1.09 -5.03
CA VAL A 129 2.64 1.09 -3.67
C VAL A 129 1.33 1.88 -3.62
N MET A 130 1.22 3.00 -4.34
CA MET A 130 -0.01 3.77 -4.42
C MET A 130 -1.13 3.01 -5.15
N ILE A 131 -0.81 2.25 -6.22
CA ILE A 131 -1.78 1.36 -6.89
C ILE A 131 -2.33 0.35 -5.90
N MET A 132 -1.47 -0.28 -5.12
CA MET A 132 -1.89 -1.24 -4.09
C MET A 132 -2.73 -0.55 -3.01
N ALA A 133 -2.22 0.52 -2.40
CA ALA A 133 -2.85 1.16 -1.26
C ALA A 133 -4.21 1.82 -1.62
N TRP A 134 -4.26 2.56 -2.73
CA TRP A 134 -5.48 3.25 -3.15
C TRP A 134 -6.40 2.36 -3.97
N GLY A 135 -5.85 1.50 -4.83
CA GLY A 135 -6.65 0.56 -5.64
C GLY A 135 -7.35 -0.47 -4.75
N ASP A 136 -6.61 -1.35 -4.12
CA ASP A 136 -7.18 -2.41 -3.30
C ASP A 136 -7.84 -1.89 -2.02
N GLY A 137 -7.18 -0.99 -1.29
CA GLY A 137 -7.72 -0.41 -0.05
C GLY A 137 -9.05 0.32 -0.25
N ALA A 138 -9.19 1.13 -1.31
CA ALA A 138 -10.44 1.84 -1.56
C ALA A 138 -11.50 0.94 -2.20
N ALA A 139 -11.13 -0.04 -3.03
CA ALA A 139 -12.06 -1.03 -3.56
C ALA A 139 -12.71 -1.84 -2.43
N SER A 140 -11.94 -2.26 -1.43
CA SER A 140 -12.46 -2.98 -0.25
C SER A 140 -13.45 -2.15 0.57
N LEU A 141 -13.28 -0.81 0.62
CA LEU A 141 -14.23 0.10 1.27
C LEU A 141 -15.50 0.34 0.45
N VAL A 142 -15.38 0.49 -0.87
CA VAL A 142 -16.48 0.97 -1.72
C VAL A 142 -17.27 -0.17 -2.34
N ALA A 143 -16.61 -1.22 -2.85
CA ALA A 143 -17.27 -2.31 -3.57
C ALA A 143 -18.41 -2.99 -2.77
N PRO A 144 -18.28 -3.23 -1.43
CA PRO A 144 -19.39 -3.81 -0.67
C PRO A 144 -20.67 -2.97 -0.63
N ARG A 145 -20.57 -1.66 -0.91
CA ARG A 145 -21.70 -0.73 -0.91
C ARG A 145 -22.46 -0.66 -2.24
N ILE A 146 -21.90 -1.27 -3.29
CA ILE A 146 -22.55 -1.33 -4.61
C ILE A 146 -23.67 -2.36 -4.55
N LYS A 147 -24.91 -1.91 -4.79
CA LYS A 147 -26.12 -2.76 -4.68
C LYS A 147 -26.20 -3.83 -5.76
N ARG A 148 -25.75 -3.55 -6.98
CA ARG A 148 -25.72 -4.52 -8.08
C ARG A 148 -24.27 -4.79 -8.44
N ARG A 149 -23.80 -6.01 -8.19
CA ARG A 149 -22.44 -6.45 -8.51
C ARG A 149 -22.50 -7.64 -9.46
N HIS A 150 -21.64 -7.60 -10.46
CA HIS A 150 -21.43 -8.69 -11.39
C HIS A 150 -20.21 -9.47 -10.91
N ASN A 151 -20.45 -10.54 -10.19
CA ASN A 151 -19.36 -11.37 -9.66
C ASN A 151 -18.75 -12.20 -10.78
N TYR A 152 -17.43 -12.38 -10.73
CA TYR A 152 -16.76 -13.36 -11.55
C TYR A 152 -17.22 -14.77 -11.18
N PRO A 153 -17.25 -15.71 -12.13
CA PRO A 153 -17.65 -17.10 -11.86
C PRO A 153 -16.68 -17.81 -10.89
N PHE A 154 -15.59 -17.17 -10.51
CA PHE A 154 -14.54 -17.67 -9.61
C PHE A 154 -14.10 -16.61 -8.61
N GLY A 155 -13.67 -17.03 -7.42
CA GLY A 155 -12.94 -16.21 -6.44
C GLY A 155 -13.74 -15.18 -5.66
N GLY A 156 -15.05 -15.04 -5.87
CA GLY A 156 -15.90 -14.11 -5.10
C GLY A 156 -15.59 -12.63 -5.31
N LYS A 157 -14.82 -12.28 -6.35
CA LYS A 157 -14.51 -10.91 -6.78
C LYS A 157 -15.54 -10.45 -7.82
N SER A 158 -15.63 -9.12 -8.05
CA SER A 158 -16.61 -8.53 -8.96
C SER A 158 -15.97 -7.57 -9.95
N ILE A 159 -16.61 -7.40 -11.12
CA ILE A 159 -16.16 -6.46 -12.17
C ILE A 159 -16.08 -5.04 -11.61
N GLU A 160 -17.06 -4.62 -10.81
CA GLU A 160 -17.09 -3.29 -10.21
C GLU A 160 -15.94 -3.11 -9.19
N GLY A 161 -15.60 -4.17 -8.44
CA GLY A 161 -14.45 -4.17 -7.54
C GLY A 161 -13.15 -3.97 -8.32
N SER A 162 -12.92 -4.75 -9.37
CA SER A 162 -11.74 -4.61 -10.23
C SER A 162 -11.68 -3.26 -10.94
N LEU A 163 -12.82 -2.71 -11.37
CA LEU A 163 -12.88 -1.36 -11.94
C LEU A 163 -12.45 -0.29 -10.92
N LEU A 164 -12.87 -0.44 -9.65
CA LEU A 164 -12.45 0.47 -8.59
C LEU A 164 -10.94 0.34 -8.32
N VAL A 165 -10.40 -0.89 -8.27
CA VAL A 165 -8.95 -1.12 -8.14
C VAL A 165 -8.20 -0.41 -9.27
N PHE A 166 -8.67 -0.56 -10.52
CA PHE A 166 -8.07 0.10 -11.67
C PHE A 166 -8.13 1.63 -11.56
N LEU A 167 -9.33 2.20 -11.36
CA LEU A 167 -9.52 3.66 -11.40
C LEU A 167 -8.78 4.36 -10.26
N LEU A 168 -8.88 3.83 -9.04
CA LEU A 168 -8.26 4.44 -7.87
C LEU A 168 -6.76 4.16 -7.83
N GLY A 169 -6.32 2.98 -8.29
CA GLY A 169 -4.92 2.67 -8.50
C GLY A 169 -4.28 3.57 -9.57
N PHE A 170 -4.98 3.81 -10.68
CA PHE A 170 -4.55 4.73 -11.72
C PHE A 170 -4.40 6.16 -11.20
N ALA A 171 -5.39 6.66 -10.42
CA ALA A 171 -5.29 7.96 -9.77
C ALA A 171 -4.09 8.04 -8.82
N GLY A 172 -3.89 6.99 -8.00
CA GLY A 172 -2.73 6.88 -7.09
C GLY A 172 -1.40 6.90 -7.84
N ALA A 173 -1.30 6.20 -8.98
CA ALA A 173 -0.10 6.21 -9.82
C ALA A 173 0.16 7.60 -10.42
N ILE A 174 -0.86 8.28 -10.93
CA ILE A 174 -0.73 9.67 -11.43
C ILE A 174 -0.19 10.59 -10.34
N VAL A 175 -0.73 10.50 -9.11
CA VAL A 175 -0.24 11.29 -7.97
C VAL A 175 1.24 11.00 -7.70
N ALA A 176 1.63 9.72 -7.65
CA ALA A 176 3.02 9.32 -7.41
C ALA A 176 3.98 9.84 -8.50
N TRP A 177 3.61 9.71 -9.77
CA TRP A 177 4.41 10.24 -10.89
C TRP A 177 4.50 11.77 -10.86
N THR A 178 3.41 12.46 -10.52
CA THR A 178 3.39 13.92 -10.38
C THR A 178 4.31 14.38 -9.25
N VAL A 179 4.22 13.75 -8.07
CA VAL A 179 5.12 14.04 -6.94
C VAL A 179 6.58 13.76 -7.31
N GLY A 180 6.87 12.64 -7.95
CA GLY A 180 8.22 12.30 -8.40
C GLY A 180 8.78 13.29 -9.41
N SER A 181 7.95 13.80 -10.32
CA SER A 181 8.34 14.85 -11.30
C SER A 181 8.62 16.18 -10.60
N LEU A 182 7.76 16.58 -9.66
CA LEU A 182 7.95 17.82 -8.88
C LEU A 182 9.20 17.74 -7.98
N ALA A 183 9.51 16.56 -7.47
CA ALA A 183 10.72 16.32 -6.67
C ALA A 183 12.00 16.15 -7.53
N GLY A 184 11.89 16.15 -8.86
CA GLY A 184 13.03 15.97 -9.77
C GLY A 184 13.63 14.56 -9.81
N VAL A 185 12.87 13.54 -9.29
CA VAL A 185 13.32 12.14 -9.27
C VAL A 185 12.69 11.29 -10.38
N SER A 186 11.87 11.90 -11.23
CA SER A 186 11.28 11.26 -12.40
C SER A 186 11.85 11.85 -13.68
N ASN A 187 12.35 10.98 -14.57
CA ASN A 187 12.81 11.35 -15.91
C ASN A 187 11.74 11.09 -16.99
N VAL A 188 10.55 10.64 -16.61
CA VAL A 188 9.47 10.35 -17.55
C VAL A 188 8.79 11.64 -17.97
N PRO A 189 8.70 11.92 -19.29
CA PRO A 189 7.99 13.09 -19.79
C PRO A 189 6.53 13.09 -19.34
N THR A 190 6.01 14.26 -18.98
CA THR A 190 4.64 14.42 -18.44
C THR A 190 3.59 13.77 -19.35
N VAL A 191 3.77 13.86 -20.68
CA VAL A 191 2.86 13.25 -21.67
C VAL A 191 2.80 11.72 -21.55
N ARG A 192 3.88 11.07 -21.08
CA ARG A 192 3.94 9.60 -20.89
C ARG A 192 3.45 9.15 -19.50
N ILE A 193 3.30 10.05 -18.53
CA ILE A 193 2.86 9.70 -17.18
C ILE A 193 1.51 8.99 -17.23
N VAL A 194 0.58 9.46 -18.05
CA VAL A 194 -0.76 8.86 -18.19
C VAL A 194 -0.67 7.43 -18.70
N SER A 195 0.11 7.16 -19.74
CA SER A 195 0.25 5.82 -20.32
C SER A 195 0.99 4.85 -19.38
N VAL A 196 2.05 5.31 -18.72
CA VAL A 196 2.80 4.48 -17.75
C VAL A 196 1.93 4.15 -16.55
N SER A 197 1.18 5.14 -16.01
CA SER A 197 0.24 4.92 -14.91
C SER A 197 -0.90 3.98 -15.31
N PHE A 198 -1.42 4.10 -16.53
CA PHE A 198 -2.46 3.22 -17.06
C PHE A 198 -1.97 1.76 -17.10
N LEU A 199 -0.78 1.52 -17.65
CA LEU A 199 -0.21 0.17 -17.72
C LEU A 199 0.04 -0.43 -16.34
N GLY A 200 0.56 0.36 -15.39
CA GLY A 200 0.76 -0.08 -14.01
C GLY A 200 -0.56 -0.42 -13.33
N ALA A 201 -1.56 0.44 -13.44
CA ALA A 201 -2.88 0.20 -12.83
C ALA A 201 -3.60 -1.00 -13.47
N LEU A 202 -3.46 -1.18 -14.79
CA LEU A 202 -4.02 -2.34 -15.48
C LEU A 202 -3.36 -3.64 -15.01
N ALA A 203 -2.02 -3.66 -14.89
CA ALA A 203 -1.30 -4.81 -14.37
C ALA A 203 -1.71 -5.15 -12.94
N GLY A 204 -1.81 -4.14 -12.07
CA GLY A 204 -2.25 -4.31 -10.69
C GLY A 204 -3.69 -4.83 -10.61
N CYS A 205 -4.60 -4.29 -11.41
CA CYS A 205 -5.99 -4.72 -11.49
C CYS A 205 -6.11 -6.19 -11.95
N VAL A 206 -5.36 -6.60 -12.99
CA VAL A 206 -5.34 -7.99 -13.47
C VAL A 206 -4.76 -8.92 -12.41
N ALA A 207 -3.67 -8.53 -11.76
CA ALA A 207 -3.05 -9.31 -10.68
C ALA A 207 -3.99 -9.49 -9.48
N GLU A 208 -4.71 -8.42 -9.10
CA GLU A 208 -5.72 -8.46 -8.04
C GLU A 208 -6.85 -9.41 -8.42
N ALA A 209 -7.42 -9.27 -9.63
CA ALA A 209 -8.51 -10.14 -10.10
C ALA A 209 -8.11 -11.62 -10.21
N ALA A 210 -6.83 -11.90 -10.54
CA ALA A 210 -6.28 -13.24 -10.62
C ALA A 210 -5.93 -13.86 -9.27
N SER A 211 -5.84 -13.07 -8.20
CA SER A 211 -5.54 -13.55 -6.84
C SER A 211 -6.76 -14.17 -6.19
N ILE A 212 -6.99 -15.48 -6.45
CA ILE A 212 -8.17 -16.23 -6.02
C ILE A 212 -7.76 -17.42 -5.15
N GLY A 213 -8.72 -17.93 -4.34
CA GLY A 213 -8.51 -19.11 -3.48
C GLY A 213 -7.31 -18.96 -2.56
N PRO A 214 -6.37 -19.93 -2.51
CA PRO A 214 -5.20 -19.88 -1.62
C PRO A 214 -4.19 -18.80 -2.02
N LEU A 215 -4.27 -18.26 -3.24
CA LEU A 215 -3.41 -17.16 -3.69
C LEU A 215 -3.90 -15.78 -3.26
N ARG A 216 -5.11 -15.68 -2.71
CA ARG A 216 -5.71 -14.39 -2.31
C ARG A 216 -4.85 -13.56 -1.35
N PRO A 217 -4.15 -14.12 -0.34
CA PRO A 217 -3.29 -13.33 0.53
C PRO A 217 -2.05 -12.77 -0.16
N PHE A 218 -1.70 -13.31 -1.34
CA PHE A 218 -0.54 -12.88 -2.12
C PHE A 218 -0.83 -11.70 -3.06
N ASP A 219 -2.06 -11.17 -3.11
CA ASP A 219 -2.37 -9.93 -3.85
C ASP A 219 -1.48 -8.77 -3.40
N ASN A 220 -1.14 -8.70 -2.12
CA ASN A 220 -0.19 -7.73 -1.55
C ASN A 220 1.25 -7.85 -2.07
N PHE A 221 1.58 -8.92 -2.79
CA PHE A 221 2.81 -9.07 -3.57
C PHE A 221 2.55 -8.91 -5.06
N THR A 222 1.58 -9.65 -5.59
CA THR A 222 1.35 -9.71 -7.03
C THR A 222 0.93 -8.37 -7.60
N VAL A 223 0.10 -7.60 -6.90
CA VAL A 223 -0.33 -6.26 -7.35
C VAL A 223 0.85 -5.29 -7.46
N PRO A 224 1.61 -5.00 -6.40
CA PRO A 224 2.68 -4.01 -6.49
C PRO A 224 3.84 -4.47 -7.38
N PHE A 225 4.17 -5.77 -7.42
CA PHE A 225 5.27 -6.26 -8.27
C PHE A 225 4.89 -6.26 -9.75
N SER A 226 3.69 -6.68 -10.15
CA SER A 226 3.25 -6.63 -11.54
C SER A 226 3.11 -5.18 -12.03
N SER A 227 2.57 -4.29 -11.20
CA SER A 227 2.50 -2.86 -11.49
C SER A 227 3.89 -2.25 -11.66
N ALA A 228 4.81 -2.53 -10.73
CA ALA A 228 6.18 -2.04 -10.79
C ALA A 228 6.90 -2.54 -12.04
N LEU A 229 6.78 -3.83 -12.37
CA LEU A 229 7.43 -4.42 -13.54
C LEU A 229 7.01 -3.72 -14.84
N LEU A 230 5.69 -3.59 -15.08
CA LEU A 230 5.22 -2.96 -16.32
C LEU A 230 5.57 -1.47 -16.36
N MET A 231 5.46 -0.74 -15.26
CA MET A 231 5.87 0.67 -15.21
C MET A 231 7.37 0.82 -15.38
N TYR A 232 8.19 -0.06 -14.82
CA TYR A 232 9.64 -0.04 -14.96
C TYR A 232 10.05 -0.20 -16.43
N LEU A 233 9.46 -1.16 -17.14
CA LEU A 233 9.71 -1.39 -18.57
C LEU A 233 9.18 -0.24 -19.43
N ALA A 234 7.99 0.29 -19.14
CA ALA A 234 7.37 1.36 -19.91
C ALA A 234 7.99 2.74 -19.67
N SER A 235 8.70 2.93 -18.56
CA SER A 235 9.37 4.19 -18.20
C SER A 235 10.82 4.29 -18.68
N SER A 236 11.30 3.27 -19.38
CA SER A 236 12.64 3.24 -20.00
C SER A 236 12.71 4.05 -21.27
#